data_fd124a8c9105e694586a61b1626b09ad
#
_entry.id   fd124a8c9105e694586a61b1626b09ad
#
_cell.length_a   1.000
_cell.length_b   1.000
_cell.length_c   1.000
_cell.angle_alpha   90.00
_cell.angle_beta   90.00
_cell.angle_gamma   90.00
#
_symmetry.space_group_name_H-M   'P 1'
#
loop_
_entity.id
_entity.type
_entity.pdbx_description
1 polymer ?
#
loop_
_entity_poly.entity_id
_entity_poly.type
_entity_poly.pdbx_seq_one_letter_code
_entity_poly.pdbx_strand_id
1 'polypeptide(L)'
;MLLKLPIRLLLAALLLLAILALTACAKDIPVYTPPSERPVAPAEQPWAQGNFLALAYHDVEDEDPDQAFLSVRTDRLVDQLAWLRENGYQAVSVDQILAARQGGKPLPERAVLLSFDDGYRSFYTRVLPILKAYRWPALLAPVGTWMDPPADKQVDFGGSPQPRQSAITTWRIG
;
A
#
# COMPACT_ATOMS: atom_id res chain seq x y z
N MET A 1 -12.38 35.02 47.78
CA MET A 1 -12.06 33.70 48.42
C MET A 1 -11.62 32.74 47.33
N LEU A 2 -10.32 32.67 47.06
CA LEU A 2 -9.79 31.80 46.01
C LEU A 2 -9.67 30.38 46.53
N LEU A 3 -10.42 29.46 45.96
CA LEU A 3 -10.36 28.04 46.28
C LEU A 3 -8.98 27.51 45.93
N LYS A 4 -8.14 27.20 46.92
CA LYS A 4 -6.86 26.52 46.68
C LYS A 4 -7.16 25.06 46.34
N LEU A 5 -7.20 24.75 45.05
CA LEU A 5 -7.27 23.35 44.58
C LEU A 5 -5.99 22.61 45.02
N PRO A 6 -6.07 21.47 45.67
CA PRO A 6 -4.88 20.74 46.12
C PRO A 6 -4.05 20.31 44.93
N ILE A 7 -2.73 20.56 45.00
CA ILE A 7 -1.74 20.27 43.94
C ILE A 7 -1.90 18.85 43.35
N ARG A 8 -2.33 17.88 44.14
CA ARG A 8 -2.58 16.50 43.67
C ARG A 8 -3.71 16.39 42.67
N LEU A 9 -4.77 17.19 42.78
CA LEU A 9 -5.85 17.25 41.81
C LEU A 9 -5.42 17.92 40.50
N LEU A 10 -4.57 18.94 40.59
CA LEU A 10 -4.02 19.60 39.41
C LEU A 10 -3.09 18.67 38.59
N LEU A 11 -2.23 17.91 39.30
CA LEU A 11 -1.36 16.92 38.68
C LEU A 11 -2.14 15.76 38.07
N ALA A 12 -3.19 15.29 38.71
CA ALA A 12 -4.06 14.26 38.16
C ALA A 12 -4.80 14.74 36.90
N ALA A 13 -5.30 15.97 36.91
CA ALA A 13 -5.95 16.56 35.72
C ALA A 13 -4.98 16.75 34.54
N LEU A 14 -3.72 17.18 34.81
CA LEU A 14 -2.69 17.30 33.78
C LEU A 14 -2.28 15.94 33.21
N LEU A 15 -2.20 14.91 34.06
CA LEU A 15 -1.89 13.54 33.61
C LEU A 15 -3.02 12.98 32.73
N LEU A 16 -4.28 13.23 33.12
CA LEU A 16 -5.45 12.83 32.35
C LEU A 16 -5.52 13.53 30.98
N LEU A 17 -5.20 14.82 30.94
CA LEU A 17 -5.12 15.60 29.70
C LEU A 17 -3.98 15.10 28.79
N ALA A 18 -2.82 14.73 29.36
CA ALA A 18 -1.72 14.17 28.61
C ALA A 18 -2.06 12.79 28.01
N ILE A 19 -2.77 11.94 28.78
CA ILE A 19 -3.23 10.63 28.27
C ILE A 19 -4.27 10.81 27.16
N LEU A 20 -5.21 11.75 27.30
CA LEU A 20 -6.18 12.09 26.27
C LEU A 20 -5.51 12.66 24.99
N ALA A 21 -4.47 13.48 25.14
CA ALA A 21 -3.72 14.00 24.01
C ALA A 21 -2.90 12.92 23.28
N LEU A 22 -2.38 11.93 24.00
CA LEU A 22 -1.66 10.80 23.42
C LEU A 22 -2.59 9.85 22.63
N THR A 23 -3.82 9.67 23.06
CA THR A 23 -4.81 8.85 22.33
C THR A 23 -5.36 9.55 21.09
N ALA A 24 -5.40 10.88 21.07
CA ALA A 24 -5.87 11.66 19.92
C ALA A 24 -4.85 11.71 18.76
N CYS A 25 -3.59 11.32 18.99
CA CYS A 25 -2.56 11.29 17.96
C CYS A 25 -2.37 9.92 17.27
N ALA A 26 -3.11 8.89 17.66
CA ALA A 26 -3.16 7.66 16.89
C ALA A 26 -3.94 7.97 15.60
N LYS A 27 -3.25 8.27 14.51
CA LYS A 27 -3.89 8.29 13.17
C LYS A 27 -4.42 6.88 12.96
N ASP A 28 -5.73 6.74 12.92
CA ASP A 28 -6.38 5.49 12.59
C ASP A 28 -5.85 5.03 11.22
N ILE A 29 -5.16 3.90 11.21
CA ILE A 29 -4.79 3.26 9.95
C ILE A 29 -6.12 2.83 9.33
N PRO A 30 -6.46 3.31 8.12
CA PRO A 30 -7.72 2.98 7.51
C PRO A 30 -7.85 1.46 7.38
N VAL A 31 -8.92 0.90 7.94
CA VAL A 31 -9.22 -0.53 7.81
C VAL A 31 -9.98 -0.71 6.51
N TYR A 32 -9.35 -1.35 5.55
CA TYR A 32 -9.98 -1.68 4.29
C TYR A 32 -10.67 -3.05 4.40
N THR A 33 -11.95 -3.08 4.07
CA THR A 33 -12.72 -4.32 4.03
C THR A 33 -12.87 -4.75 2.58
N PRO A 34 -12.33 -5.93 2.19
CA PRO A 34 -12.52 -6.45 0.84
C PRO A 34 -14.02 -6.70 0.59
N PRO A 35 -14.50 -6.59 -0.67
CA PRO A 35 -15.86 -6.93 -1.01
C PRO A 35 -16.13 -8.40 -0.67
N SER A 36 -17.37 -8.70 -0.31
CA SER A 36 -17.82 -10.08 -0.09
C SER A 36 -17.62 -10.89 -1.37
N GLU A 37 -17.26 -12.15 -1.22
CA GLU A 37 -17.15 -13.05 -2.37
C GLU A 37 -18.52 -13.19 -3.03
N ARG A 38 -18.63 -12.71 -4.25
CA ARG A 38 -19.82 -12.90 -5.10
C ARG A 38 -19.51 -14.01 -6.10
N PRO A 39 -20.50 -14.81 -6.49
CA PRO A 39 -20.34 -15.68 -7.64
C PRO A 39 -20.00 -14.84 -8.86
N VAL A 40 -18.85 -15.13 -9.46
CA VAL A 40 -18.43 -14.44 -10.69
C VAL A 40 -19.04 -15.18 -11.87
N ALA A 41 -19.63 -14.43 -12.81
CA ALA A 41 -20.09 -15.03 -14.06
C ALA A 41 -18.88 -15.68 -14.79
N PRO A 42 -19.07 -16.86 -15.38
CA PRO A 42 -18.02 -17.49 -16.17
C PRO A 42 -17.52 -16.53 -17.25
N ALA A 43 -16.23 -16.45 -17.46
CA ALA A 43 -15.69 -15.69 -18.56
C ALA A 43 -16.20 -16.29 -19.89
N GLU A 44 -16.64 -15.44 -20.82
CA GLU A 44 -17.08 -15.88 -22.15
C GLU A 44 -15.95 -16.60 -22.92
N GLN A 45 -14.70 -16.25 -22.58
CA GLN A 45 -13.52 -16.93 -23.09
C GLN A 45 -12.59 -17.33 -21.92
N PRO A 46 -12.27 -18.64 -21.79
CA PRO A 46 -11.34 -19.08 -20.78
C PRO A 46 -9.94 -18.54 -21.07
N TRP A 47 -9.26 -18.05 -20.04
CA TRP A 47 -7.84 -17.70 -20.14
C TRP A 47 -7.02 -18.94 -20.47
N ALA A 48 -6.00 -18.77 -21.33
CA ALA A 48 -5.07 -19.86 -21.58
C ALA A 48 -4.37 -20.25 -20.26
N GLN A 49 -4.30 -21.54 -19.99
CA GLN A 49 -3.66 -22.02 -18.76
C GLN A 49 -2.22 -21.52 -18.65
N GLY A 50 -1.83 -21.08 -17.46
CA GLY A 50 -0.50 -20.57 -17.18
C GLY A 50 -0.28 -19.09 -17.51
N ASN A 51 -1.27 -18.38 -18.06
CA ASN A 51 -1.20 -16.95 -18.26
C ASN A 51 -1.57 -16.20 -16.96
N PHE A 52 -1.07 -14.98 -16.84
CA PHE A 52 -1.42 -14.06 -15.79
C PHE A 52 -1.41 -12.62 -16.32
N LEU A 53 -2.19 -11.75 -15.69
CA LEU A 53 -2.05 -10.31 -15.88
C LEU A 53 -0.90 -9.78 -15.02
N ALA A 54 -0.20 -8.77 -15.51
CA ALA A 54 0.68 -7.97 -14.68
C ALA A 54 0.17 -6.52 -14.67
N LEU A 55 -0.09 -6.00 -13.48
CA LEU A 55 -0.50 -4.60 -13.27
C LEU A 55 0.61 -3.91 -12.50
N ALA A 56 1.15 -2.83 -13.08
CA ALA A 56 2.18 -2.02 -12.47
C ALA A 56 1.57 -0.71 -11.95
N TYR A 57 1.86 -0.42 -10.71
CA TYR A 57 1.52 0.82 -10.01
C TYR A 57 2.80 1.50 -9.55
N HIS A 58 2.74 2.80 -9.34
CA HIS A 58 3.84 3.58 -8.79
C HIS A 58 3.40 4.21 -7.48
N ASP A 59 3.07 5.49 -7.47
CA ASP A 59 2.64 6.18 -6.28
C ASP A 59 1.12 6.08 -6.06
N VAL A 60 0.70 6.14 -4.79
CA VAL A 60 -0.71 6.10 -4.38
C VAL A 60 -0.99 7.29 -3.46
N GLU A 61 -1.84 8.21 -3.89
CA GLU A 61 -2.13 9.46 -3.19
C GLU A 61 -3.62 9.58 -2.85
N ASP A 62 -3.94 10.36 -1.80
CA ASP A 62 -5.35 10.54 -1.40
C ASP A 62 -6.02 11.70 -2.15
N GLU A 63 -5.22 12.68 -2.56
CA GLU A 63 -5.67 13.88 -3.28
C GLU A 63 -5.27 13.83 -4.75
N ASP A 64 -5.08 14.96 -5.38
CA ASP A 64 -4.80 15.06 -6.82
C ASP A 64 -3.56 14.27 -7.22
N PRO A 65 -3.74 13.15 -7.95
CA PRO A 65 -2.63 12.29 -8.33
C PRO A 65 -1.74 13.00 -9.35
N ASP A 66 -0.43 12.89 -9.18
CA ASP A 66 0.52 13.42 -10.14
C ASP A 66 0.65 12.50 -11.35
N GLN A 67 0.09 12.94 -12.46
CA GLN A 67 0.09 12.18 -13.70
C GLN A 67 1.51 11.97 -14.28
N ALA A 68 2.44 12.87 -13.99
CA ALA A 68 3.83 12.74 -14.42
C ALA A 68 4.55 11.56 -13.74
N PHE A 69 4.11 11.22 -12.52
CA PHE A 69 4.66 10.09 -11.75
C PHE A 69 3.73 8.87 -11.74
N LEU A 70 2.77 8.80 -12.65
CA LEU A 70 1.82 7.68 -12.76
C LEU A 70 1.11 7.37 -11.45
N SER A 71 0.84 8.39 -10.65
CA SER A 71 0.15 8.26 -9.36
C SER A 71 -1.31 7.87 -9.58
N VAL A 72 -1.85 7.07 -8.67
CA VAL A 72 -3.26 6.71 -8.60
C VAL A 72 -3.84 7.12 -7.25
N ARG A 73 -5.11 7.53 -7.22
CA ARG A 73 -5.79 7.81 -5.96
C ARG A 73 -6.05 6.53 -5.18
N THR A 74 -5.96 6.62 -3.85
CA THR A 74 -6.21 5.46 -2.96
C THR A 74 -7.60 4.87 -3.19
N ASP A 75 -8.64 5.69 -3.33
CA ASP A 75 -10.00 5.21 -3.59
C ASP A 75 -10.09 4.45 -4.93
N ARG A 76 -9.40 4.93 -5.97
CA ARG A 76 -9.35 4.25 -7.27
C ARG A 76 -8.60 2.93 -7.22
N LEU A 77 -7.51 2.87 -6.47
CA LEU A 77 -6.82 1.60 -6.23
C LEU A 77 -7.77 0.60 -5.54
N VAL A 78 -8.49 1.04 -4.52
CA VAL A 78 -9.47 0.19 -3.81
C VAL A 78 -10.55 -0.31 -4.78
N ASP A 79 -11.12 0.57 -5.61
CA ASP A 79 -12.13 0.21 -6.62
C ASP A 79 -11.57 -0.83 -7.61
N GLN A 80 -10.34 -0.65 -8.09
CA GLN A 80 -9.69 -1.57 -9.02
C GLN A 80 -9.46 -2.94 -8.40
N LEU A 81 -8.95 -2.99 -7.15
CA LEU A 81 -8.73 -4.26 -6.46
C LEU A 81 -10.06 -4.95 -6.13
N ALA A 82 -11.10 -4.18 -5.77
CA ALA A 82 -12.44 -4.70 -5.56
C ALA A 82 -12.99 -5.32 -6.85
N TRP A 83 -12.86 -4.62 -7.97
CA TRP A 83 -13.28 -5.13 -9.27
C TRP A 83 -12.55 -6.43 -9.64
N LEU A 84 -11.24 -6.48 -9.46
CA LEU A 84 -10.46 -7.69 -9.70
C LEU A 84 -11.00 -8.85 -8.85
N ARG A 85 -11.22 -8.62 -7.56
CA ARG A 85 -11.75 -9.64 -6.65
C ARG A 85 -13.14 -10.12 -7.06
N GLU A 86 -14.04 -9.19 -7.36
CA GLU A 86 -15.42 -9.47 -7.80
C GLU A 86 -15.47 -10.22 -9.14
N ASN A 87 -14.46 -10.03 -9.99
CA ASN A 87 -14.33 -10.75 -11.27
C ASN A 87 -13.45 -12.01 -11.17
N GLY A 88 -13.21 -12.52 -9.96
CA GLY A 88 -12.55 -13.81 -9.74
C GLY A 88 -11.04 -13.81 -9.94
N TYR A 89 -10.42 -12.63 -10.06
CA TYR A 89 -8.96 -12.56 -10.12
C TYR A 89 -8.35 -12.87 -8.75
N GLN A 90 -7.22 -13.55 -8.77
CA GLN A 90 -6.44 -13.90 -7.60
C GLN A 90 -5.01 -13.38 -7.75
N ALA A 91 -4.55 -12.58 -6.80
CA ALA A 91 -3.19 -12.12 -6.82
C ALA A 91 -2.22 -13.28 -6.56
N VAL A 92 -1.14 -13.31 -7.32
CA VAL A 92 -0.09 -14.33 -7.23
C VAL A 92 1.28 -13.68 -7.02
N SER A 93 2.14 -14.36 -6.30
CA SER A 93 3.52 -13.93 -6.11
C SER A 93 4.42 -14.37 -7.28
N VAL A 94 5.59 -13.74 -7.40
CA VAL A 94 6.63 -14.15 -8.36
C VAL A 94 7.02 -15.61 -8.12
N ASP A 95 7.15 -16.04 -6.87
CA ASP A 95 7.50 -17.44 -6.53
C ASP A 95 6.45 -18.43 -7.04
N GLN A 96 5.16 -18.08 -6.92
CA GLN A 96 4.09 -18.92 -7.47
C GLN A 96 4.16 -19.03 -8.99
N ILE A 97 4.47 -17.92 -9.68
CA ILE A 97 4.64 -17.90 -11.14
C ILE A 97 5.83 -18.77 -11.54
N LEU A 98 6.97 -18.62 -10.86
CA LEU A 98 8.16 -19.41 -11.14
C LEU A 98 7.95 -20.90 -10.87
N ALA A 99 7.30 -21.24 -9.75
CA ALA A 99 6.96 -22.61 -9.43
C ALA A 99 6.05 -23.27 -10.48
N ALA A 100 5.02 -22.54 -10.93
CA ALA A 100 4.13 -23.03 -11.97
C ALA A 100 4.87 -23.28 -13.31
N ARG A 101 5.78 -22.38 -13.68
CA ARG A 101 6.63 -22.55 -14.90
C ARG A 101 7.55 -23.77 -14.82
N GLN A 102 7.95 -24.18 -13.62
CA GLN A 102 8.81 -25.33 -13.37
C GLN A 102 8.02 -26.64 -13.19
N GLY A 103 6.72 -26.64 -13.52
CA GLY A 103 5.86 -27.82 -13.39
C GLY A 103 5.29 -28.05 -11.99
N GLY A 104 5.39 -27.06 -11.11
CA GLY A 104 4.77 -27.08 -9.79
C GLY A 104 3.25 -26.80 -9.84
N LYS A 105 2.69 -26.32 -8.72
CA LYS A 105 1.26 -26.00 -8.64
C LYS A 105 0.87 -24.98 -9.73
N PRO A 106 -0.15 -25.29 -10.55
CA PRO A 106 -0.64 -24.36 -11.58
C PRO A 106 -1.12 -23.03 -10.97
N LEU A 107 -1.01 -21.94 -11.75
CA LEU A 107 -1.62 -20.68 -11.38
C LEU A 107 -3.15 -20.77 -11.35
N PRO A 108 -3.82 -19.92 -10.56
CA PRO A 108 -5.26 -19.75 -10.66
C PRO A 108 -5.67 -19.38 -12.10
N GLU A 109 -6.88 -19.71 -12.48
CA GLU A 109 -7.40 -19.45 -13.83
C GLU A 109 -7.32 -17.95 -14.19
N ARG A 110 -7.58 -17.07 -13.22
CA ARG A 110 -7.48 -15.61 -13.37
C ARG A 110 -6.41 -15.06 -12.44
N ALA A 111 -5.16 -15.40 -12.73
CA ALA A 111 -4.03 -14.91 -11.96
C ALA A 111 -3.69 -13.46 -12.31
N VAL A 112 -3.33 -12.66 -11.31
CA VAL A 112 -2.81 -11.29 -11.47
C VAL A 112 -1.58 -11.08 -10.61
N LEU A 113 -0.50 -10.59 -11.19
CA LEU A 113 0.66 -10.07 -10.48
C LEU A 113 0.45 -8.56 -10.27
N LEU A 114 0.47 -8.13 -9.03
CA LEU A 114 0.47 -6.72 -8.67
C LEU A 114 1.92 -6.30 -8.42
N SER A 115 2.40 -5.29 -9.15
CA SER A 115 3.72 -4.67 -8.95
C SER A 115 3.55 -3.24 -8.48
N PHE A 116 4.38 -2.83 -7.52
CA PHE A 116 4.48 -1.46 -7.06
C PHE A 116 5.94 -1.04 -7.20
N ASP A 117 6.16 -0.13 -8.13
CA ASP A 117 7.50 0.22 -8.58
C ASP A 117 8.03 1.45 -7.82
N ASP A 118 9.32 1.71 -7.95
CA ASP A 118 10.08 2.84 -7.42
C ASP A 118 10.27 2.86 -5.88
N GLY A 119 9.45 2.18 -5.10
CA GLY A 119 9.61 2.15 -3.64
C GLY A 119 9.01 3.36 -2.93
N TYR A 120 7.92 3.93 -3.45
CA TYR A 120 7.21 5.03 -2.82
C TYR A 120 6.75 4.70 -1.40
N ARG A 121 6.82 5.69 -0.52
CA ARG A 121 6.36 5.55 0.87
C ARG A 121 4.88 5.16 0.97
N SER A 122 4.08 5.57 0.00
CA SER A 122 2.66 5.25 -0.10
C SER A 122 2.40 3.74 -0.16
N PHE A 123 3.34 2.95 -0.71
CA PHE A 123 3.23 1.49 -0.62
C PHE A 123 3.07 1.03 0.83
N TYR A 124 3.90 1.51 1.73
CA TYR A 124 3.83 1.13 3.14
C TYR A 124 2.60 1.70 3.85
N THR A 125 2.30 2.98 3.60
CA THR A 125 1.28 3.69 4.38
C THR A 125 -0.14 3.48 3.88
N ARG A 126 -0.34 3.19 2.59
CA ARG A 126 -1.65 3.04 1.95
C ARG A 126 -1.88 1.65 1.35
N VAL A 127 -0.94 1.18 0.53
CA VAL A 127 -1.12 -0.05 -0.24
C VAL A 127 -1.06 -1.29 0.65
N LEU A 128 -0.06 -1.39 1.52
CA LEU A 128 0.14 -2.58 2.36
C LEU A 128 -1.05 -2.91 3.28
N PRO A 129 -1.72 -1.94 3.92
CA PRO A 129 -2.95 -2.21 4.67
C PRO A 129 -4.06 -2.84 3.80
N ILE A 130 -4.24 -2.34 2.57
CA ILE A 130 -5.21 -2.88 1.62
C ILE A 130 -4.85 -4.32 1.25
N LEU A 131 -3.62 -4.55 0.81
CA LEU A 131 -3.15 -5.89 0.44
C LEU A 131 -3.29 -6.90 1.57
N LYS A 132 -3.02 -6.50 2.81
CA LYS A 132 -3.23 -7.33 4.01
C LYS A 132 -4.70 -7.70 4.20
N ALA A 133 -5.63 -6.76 4.01
CA ALA A 133 -7.06 -7.03 4.11
C ALA A 133 -7.53 -8.03 3.04
N TYR A 134 -7.00 -7.91 1.82
CA TYR A 134 -7.26 -8.85 0.73
C TYR A 134 -6.53 -10.19 0.88
N ARG A 135 -5.49 -10.26 1.72
CA ARG A 135 -4.52 -11.37 1.79
C ARG A 135 -3.86 -11.64 0.43
N TRP A 136 -3.59 -10.57 -0.30
CA TRP A 136 -3.00 -10.63 -1.62
C TRP A 136 -1.51 -10.33 -1.56
N PRO A 137 -0.68 -11.15 -2.24
CA PRO A 137 0.73 -10.84 -2.44
C PRO A 137 0.88 -9.73 -3.48
N ALA A 138 2.00 -9.01 -3.41
CA ALA A 138 2.44 -8.08 -4.43
C ALA A 138 3.96 -8.08 -4.52
N LEU A 139 4.48 -7.62 -5.64
CA LEU A 139 5.90 -7.33 -5.85
C LEU A 139 6.13 -5.85 -5.52
N LEU A 140 7.08 -5.57 -4.65
CA LEU A 140 7.65 -4.23 -4.49
C LEU A 140 9.00 -4.20 -5.21
N ALA A 141 9.14 -3.31 -6.18
CA ALA A 141 10.32 -3.16 -7.02
C ALA A 141 10.98 -1.77 -6.80
N PRO A 142 11.69 -1.57 -5.68
CA PRO A 142 12.32 -0.29 -5.38
C PRO A 142 13.54 -0.05 -6.26
N VAL A 143 13.81 1.22 -6.59
CA VAL A 143 15.02 1.61 -7.29
C VAL A 143 16.20 1.60 -6.32
N GLY A 144 17.16 0.70 -6.53
CA GLY A 144 18.27 0.47 -5.60
C GLY A 144 19.08 1.73 -5.27
N THR A 145 19.34 2.59 -6.26
CA THR A 145 20.06 3.85 -6.06
C THR A 145 19.30 4.88 -5.23
N TRP A 146 18.00 4.71 -5.05
CA TRP A 146 17.15 5.59 -4.25
C TRP A 146 16.99 5.10 -2.80
N MET A 147 17.33 3.84 -2.54
CA MET A 147 17.16 3.24 -1.22
C MET A 147 18.17 3.75 -0.19
N ASP A 148 19.38 4.07 -0.63
CA ASP A 148 20.47 4.55 0.22
C ASP A 148 21.29 5.62 -0.52
N PRO A 149 20.70 6.79 -0.82
CA PRO A 149 21.43 7.86 -1.48
C PRO A 149 22.52 8.39 -0.54
N PRO A 150 23.71 8.73 -1.05
CA PRO A 150 24.70 9.47 -0.29
C PRO A 150 24.09 10.72 0.33
N ALA A 151 24.49 11.05 1.57
CA ALA A 151 23.89 12.14 2.35
C ALA A 151 23.95 13.53 1.66
N ASP A 152 24.85 13.68 0.71
CA ASP A 152 25.10 14.90 -0.07
C ASP A 152 24.44 14.88 -1.48
N LYS A 153 23.77 13.79 -1.84
CA LYS A 153 23.12 13.68 -3.15
C LYS A 153 21.61 13.72 -3.03
N GLN A 154 21.03 14.61 -3.81
CA GLN A 154 19.60 14.53 -4.11
C GLN A 154 19.36 13.41 -5.12
N VAL A 155 18.27 12.67 -4.91
CA VAL A 155 17.86 11.63 -5.85
C VAL A 155 17.31 12.32 -7.11
N ASP A 156 17.85 11.97 -8.26
CA ASP A 156 17.37 12.47 -9.56
C ASP A 156 16.23 11.57 -10.05
N PHE A 157 15.04 12.15 -10.14
CA PHE A 157 13.82 11.50 -10.62
C PHE A 157 13.58 11.73 -12.12
N GLY A 158 14.64 11.93 -12.90
CA GLY A 158 14.50 12.07 -14.36
C GLY A 158 13.94 13.40 -14.84
N GLY A 159 14.35 14.50 -14.21
CA GLY A 159 14.07 15.87 -14.67
C GLY A 159 12.91 16.55 -13.96
N SER A 160 12.41 16.01 -12.90
CA SER A 160 11.46 16.71 -12.02
C SER A 160 12.21 17.66 -11.09
N PRO A 161 11.87 18.97 -11.05
CA PRO A 161 12.63 19.97 -10.30
C PRO A 161 12.48 19.89 -8.77
N GLN A 162 11.64 19.02 -8.24
CA GLN A 162 11.42 18.91 -6.80
C GLN A 162 11.09 17.46 -6.42
N PRO A 163 11.92 16.79 -5.60
CA PRO A 163 11.46 15.56 -4.95
C PRO A 163 10.35 15.96 -3.96
N ARG A 164 9.14 15.49 -4.18
CA ARG A 164 8.13 15.56 -3.12
C ARG A 164 8.67 14.77 -1.93
N GLN A 165 8.74 15.38 -0.77
CA GLN A 165 9.21 14.75 0.48
C GLN A 165 8.44 13.48 0.87
N SER A 166 7.36 13.19 0.17
CA SER A 166 6.54 11.98 0.33
C SER A 166 7.07 10.76 -0.44
N ALA A 167 7.98 10.95 -1.39
CA ALA A 167 8.21 9.96 -2.42
C ALA A 167 9.03 8.76 -1.96
N ILE A 168 10.03 8.89 -1.12
CA ILE A 168 10.92 7.77 -0.85
C ILE A 168 11.12 7.56 0.64
N THR A 169 10.88 6.34 1.05
CA THR A 169 11.29 5.84 2.36
C THR A 169 12.63 5.16 2.20
N THR A 170 13.63 5.61 2.95
CA THR A 170 14.82 4.80 3.17
C THR A 170 14.40 3.53 3.89
N TRP A 171 14.31 2.43 3.17
CA TRP A 171 14.09 1.12 3.75
C TRP A 171 15.38 0.68 4.41
N ARG A 172 15.46 0.75 5.73
CA ARG A 172 16.50 0.02 6.45
C ARG A 172 16.03 -1.41 6.58
N ILE A 173 16.73 -2.30 5.90
CA ILE A 173 16.62 -3.74 6.14
C ILE A 173 17.36 -3.96 7.45
N GLY A 174 16.60 -4.21 8.53
CA GLY A 174 17.14 -4.63 9.83
C GLY A 174 17.45 -6.10 9.84
#